data_01568493a4e5ded968863659312138e9
#
_entry.id   01568493a4e5ded968863659312138e9
#
_cell.length_a   1.000
_cell.length_b   1.000
_cell.length_c   1.000
_cell.angle_alpha   90.00
_cell.angle_beta   90.00
_cell.angle_gamma   90.00
#
_symmetry.space_group_name_H-M   'P 1'
#
loop_
_entity.id
_entity.type
_entity.pdbx_description
1 polymer ?
#
loop_
_entity_poly.entity_id
_entity_poly.type
_entity_poly.pdbx_seq_one_letter_code
_entity_poly.pdbx_strand_id
1 'polypeptide(L)'
;KLAPLLQQPAIHIATELPKYCTEIVSLEEKKNTINFEVEVISSGMVYLKLTDLSIAKWLSYLTSVPLQGEKQKFQVNVEHKSAETQNLFPIQYSHARCCSLLRMGERDHLIFLSPITSENYSQIWFIPTPNTIPWQKSNGQLQFLHHAEYELIAEIASVLDYIYCVFSTKKPISWEKVANSLSIAFQTFYCQCPIWGKVRVETPKLAKARLGLV
;
A
#
# COMPACT_ATOMS: atom_id res chain seq x y z
N LYS A 1 1.20 25.58 4.23
CA LYS A 1 1.02 26.89 3.52
C LYS A 1 2.28 27.74 3.75
N LEU A 2 3.30 27.55 2.91
CA LEU A 2 4.62 28.22 3.07
C LEU A 2 4.63 29.65 2.49
N ALA A 3 3.86 29.90 1.44
CA ALA A 3 3.86 31.19 0.73
C ALA A 3 3.63 32.40 1.64
N PRO A 4 2.66 32.41 2.56
CA PRO A 4 2.50 33.54 3.50
C PRO A 4 3.65 33.67 4.51
N LEU A 5 4.28 32.56 4.91
CA LEU A 5 5.38 32.57 5.86
C LEU A 5 6.67 33.09 5.24
N LEU A 6 6.92 32.78 3.98
CA LEU A 6 8.13 33.16 3.26
C LEU A 6 7.95 34.47 2.47
N GLN A 7 6.75 35.03 2.45
CA GLN A 7 6.39 36.25 1.69
C GLN A 7 6.78 36.16 0.20
N GLN A 8 6.66 34.94 -0.36
CA GLN A 8 6.98 34.64 -1.76
C GLN A 8 5.80 34.01 -2.48
N PRO A 9 5.67 34.21 -3.81
CA PRO A 9 4.67 33.52 -4.61
C PRO A 9 4.81 32.02 -4.49
N ALA A 10 3.68 31.29 -4.39
CA ALA A 10 3.67 29.83 -4.24
C ALA A 10 4.44 29.11 -5.35
N ILE A 11 4.38 29.61 -6.58
CA ILE A 11 5.11 29.05 -7.73
C ILE A 11 6.64 29.16 -7.56
N HIS A 12 7.15 30.24 -7.02
CA HIS A 12 8.58 30.38 -6.75
C HIS A 12 9.07 29.38 -5.73
N ILE A 13 8.33 29.17 -4.65
CA ILE A 13 8.64 28.17 -3.63
C ILE A 13 8.58 26.78 -4.24
N ALA A 14 7.53 26.50 -5.04
CA ALA A 14 7.34 25.21 -5.68
C ALA A 14 8.47 24.87 -6.66
N THR A 15 9.02 25.84 -7.40
CA THR A 15 10.14 25.62 -8.34
C THR A 15 11.49 25.37 -7.66
N GLU A 16 11.68 25.83 -6.42
CA GLU A 16 12.90 25.57 -5.64
C GLU A 16 12.84 24.21 -4.91
N LEU A 17 11.65 23.73 -4.51
CA LEU A 17 11.48 22.49 -3.76
C LEU A 17 12.13 21.25 -4.43
N PRO A 18 12.07 21.04 -5.76
CA PRO A 18 12.71 19.90 -6.40
C PRO A 18 14.21 19.78 -6.13
N LYS A 19 14.92 20.91 -6.04
CA LYS A 19 16.36 20.93 -5.74
C LYS A 19 16.64 20.34 -4.36
N TYR A 20 15.90 20.80 -3.35
CA TYR A 20 16.04 20.29 -1.99
C TYR A 20 15.62 18.83 -1.85
N CYS A 21 14.55 18.41 -2.53
CA CYS A 21 14.12 17.02 -2.53
C CYS A 21 15.19 16.09 -3.11
N THR A 22 15.86 16.49 -4.20
CA THR A 22 16.95 15.70 -4.82
C THR A 22 18.19 15.65 -3.93
N GLU A 23 18.53 16.74 -3.25
CA GLU A 23 19.64 16.77 -2.30
C GLU A 23 19.39 15.85 -1.09
N ILE A 24 18.19 15.86 -0.51
CA ILE A 24 17.83 14.98 0.61
C ILE A 24 17.93 13.51 0.20
N VAL A 25 17.41 13.16 -0.99
CA VAL A 25 17.49 11.79 -1.50
C VAL A 25 18.93 11.34 -1.71
N SER A 26 19.83 12.22 -2.18
CA SER A 26 21.25 11.92 -2.38
C SER A 26 22.02 11.76 -1.07
N LEU A 27 21.62 12.43 0.00
CA LEU A 27 22.25 12.33 1.32
C LEU A 27 21.87 11.04 2.07
N GLU A 28 20.71 10.47 1.76
CA GLU A 28 20.19 9.24 2.36
C GLU A 28 20.55 7.97 1.56
N GLU A 29 21.68 7.88 0.90
CA GLU A 29 22.15 6.72 0.08
C GLU A 29 22.25 5.38 0.84
N LYS A 30 21.42 5.16 1.85
CA LYS A 30 21.38 3.88 2.58
C LYS A 30 20.13 3.07 2.23
N LYS A 31 20.33 2.11 1.33
CA LYS A 31 19.63 0.82 1.14
C LYS A 31 18.14 0.79 0.75
N ASN A 32 17.32 1.82 1.00
CA ASN A 32 15.88 1.79 0.69
C ASN A 32 15.38 3.10 0.08
N THR A 33 16.18 3.76 -0.73
CA THR A 33 15.79 5.06 -1.32
C THR A 33 14.61 4.88 -2.28
N ILE A 34 13.51 5.54 -1.95
CA ILE A 34 12.34 5.67 -2.84
C ILE A 34 12.66 6.80 -3.83
N ASN A 35 12.78 6.48 -5.10
CA ASN A 35 12.98 7.45 -6.16
C ASN A 35 11.63 8.02 -6.61
N PHE A 36 11.57 9.31 -6.79
CA PHE A 36 10.39 10.00 -7.30
C PHE A 36 10.78 11.12 -8.27
N GLU A 37 9.90 11.42 -9.19
CA GLU A 37 9.99 12.58 -10.06
C GLU A 37 9.18 13.71 -9.41
N VAL A 38 9.72 14.94 -9.44
CA VAL A 38 9.01 16.09 -8.92
C VAL A 38 8.47 16.90 -10.09
N GLU A 39 7.16 17.06 -10.14
CA GLU A 39 6.47 17.85 -11.15
C GLU A 39 5.82 19.07 -10.49
N VAL A 40 6.10 20.25 -11.01
CA VAL A 40 5.54 21.52 -10.50
C VAL A 40 4.52 22.04 -11.50
N ILE A 41 3.29 22.27 -11.04
CA ILE A 41 2.23 22.84 -11.86
C ILE A 41 2.19 24.37 -11.68
N SER A 42 1.71 25.08 -12.70
CA SER A 42 1.58 26.55 -12.73
C SER A 42 0.80 27.15 -11.55
N SER A 43 -0.06 26.35 -10.90
CA SER A 43 -0.77 26.75 -9.67
C SER A 43 0.13 26.81 -8.42
N GLY A 44 1.40 26.38 -8.50
CA GLY A 44 2.29 26.21 -7.36
C GLY A 44 2.08 24.90 -6.59
N MET A 45 1.35 23.95 -7.16
CA MET A 45 1.25 22.59 -6.62
C MET A 45 2.45 21.77 -7.06
N VAL A 46 2.94 20.94 -6.14
CA VAL A 46 4.06 20.02 -6.37
C VAL A 46 3.55 18.60 -6.30
N TYR A 47 3.80 17.82 -7.35
CA TYR A 47 3.50 16.39 -7.40
C TYR A 47 4.78 15.58 -7.25
N LEU A 48 4.74 14.59 -6.38
CA LEU A 48 5.79 13.59 -6.22
C LEU A 48 5.32 12.32 -6.90
N LYS A 49 5.85 12.05 -8.08
CA LYS A 49 5.49 10.87 -8.87
C LYS A 49 6.47 9.75 -8.58
N LEU A 50 6.02 8.70 -7.93
CA LEU A 50 6.83 7.51 -7.68
C LEU A 50 7.16 6.79 -8.99
N THR A 51 8.42 6.36 -9.13
CA THR A 51 8.82 5.51 -10.25
C THR A 51 8.31 4.08 -10.06
N ASP A 52 8.14 3.34 -11.16
CA ASP A 52 7.75 1.92 -11.12
C ASP A 52 8.68 1.07 -10.25
N LEU A 53 9.98 1.39 -10.28
CA LEU A 53 10.98 0.74 -9.43
C LEU A 53 10.72 1.02 -7.94
N SER A 54 10.37 2.24 -7.60
CA SER A 54 10.07 2.61 -6.20
C SER A 54 8.81 1.95 -5.69
N ILE A 55 7.76 1.89 -6.52
CA ILE A 55 6.52 1.17 -6.18
C ILE A 55 6.82 -0.32 -5.99
N ALA A 56 7.59 -0.94 -6.88
CA ALA A 56 7.98 -2.34 -6.76
C ALA A 56 8.79 -2.64 -5.50
N LYS A 57 9.76 -1.78 -5.15
CA LYS A 57 10.53 -1.90 -3.90
C LYS A 57 9.63 -1.77 -2.66
N TRP A 58 8.73 -0.79 -2.67
CA TRP A 58 7.79 -0.55 -1.59
C TRP A 58 6.85 -1.73 -1.38
N LEU A 59 6.26 -2.27 -2.45
CA LEU A 59 5.42 -3.47 -2.40
C LEU A 59 6.21 -4.69 -1.90
N SER A 60 7.46 -4.85 -2.35
CA SER A 60 8.34 -5.91 -1.85
C SER A 60 8.61 -5.78 -0.36
N TYR A 61 8.81 -4.56 0.11
CA TYR A 61 8.98 -4.28 1.54
C TYR A 61 7.72 -4.65 2.33
N LEU A 62 6.55 -4.19 1.91
CA LEU A 62 5.28 -4.47 2.60
C LEU A 62 4.98 -5.97 2.72
N THR A 63 5.29 -6.74 1.66
CA THR A 63 5.02 -8.18 1.67
C THR A 63 6.06 -9.01 2.42
N SER A 64 7.23 -8.45 2.72
CA SER A 64 8.35 -9.16 3.38
C SER A 64 8.49 -8.84 4.86
N VAL A 65 7.91 -7.74 5.33
CA VAL A 65 8.00 -7.36 6.75
C VAL A 65 6.96 -8.15 7.53
N PRO A 66 7.40 -9.04 8.45
CA PRO A 66 6.47 -9.59 9.41
C PRO A 66 5.88 -8.43 10.19
N LEU A 67 4.56 -8.36 10.31
CA LEU A 67 3.92 -7.45 11.25
C LEU A 67 4.42 -7.83 12.66
N GLN A 68 5.60 -7.35 13.02
CA GLN A 68 6.04 -7.38 14.39
C GLN A 68 5.10 -6.46 15.14
N GLY A 69 4.08 -7.06 15.74
CA GLY A 69 3.32 -6.38 16.76
C GLY A 69 4.30 -6.03 17.86
N GLU A 70 4.97 -4.88 17.74
CA GLU A 70 5.40 -4.22 18.95
C GLU A 70 4.17 -4.22 19.85
N LYS A 71 4.35 -4.69 21.09
CA LYS A 71 3.34 -4.63 22.15
C LYS A 71 3.08 -3.16 22.55
N GLN A 72 2.91 -2.29 21.58
CA GLN A 72 2.22 -1.05 21.80
C GLN A 72 0.80 -1.48 22.15
N LYS A 73 0.53 -1.48 23.44
CA LYS A 73 -0.84 -1.53 23.96
C LYS A 73 -1.59 -0.40 23.26
N PHE A 74 -2.17 -0.73 22.11
CA PHE A 74 -3.15 0.13 21.49
C PHE A 74 -4.28 0.23 22.51
N GLN A 75 -4.25 1.28 23.33
CA GLN A 75 -5.45 1.72 24.00
C GLN A 75 -6.34 2.27 22.87
N VAL A 76 -7.01 1.35 22.21
CA VAL A 76 -8.12 1.69 21.34
C VAL A 76 -9.18 2.25 22.29
N ASN A 77 -9.19 3.56 22.47
CA ASN A 77 -10.36 4.24 22.97
C ASN A 77 -11.44 4.06 21.90
N VAL A 78 -12.11 2.92 21.95
CA VAL A 78 -13.35 2.70 21.25
C VAL A 78 -14.35 3.63 21.91
N GLU A 79 -14.47 4.84 21.40
CA GLU A 79 -15.67 5.62 21.67
C GLU A 79 -16.83 4.81 21.10
N HIS A 80 -17.52 4.10 21.97
CA HIS A 80 -18.83 3.52 21.68
C HIS A 80 -19.82 4.65 21.43
N LYS A 81 -19.69 5.31 20.28
CA LYS A 81 -20.80 6.09 19.76
C LYS A 81 -21.90 5.09 19.37
N SER A 82 -23.03 5.26 20.06
CA SER A 82 -24.32 4.58 19.90
C SER A 82 -24.51 3.88 18.54
N ALA A 83 -24.86 2.62 18.66
CA ALA A 83 -25.14 1.63 17.63
C ALA A 83 -26.16 2.10 16.57
N GLU A 84 -25.71 2.85 15.59
CA GLU A 84 -26.16 2.58 14.24
C GLU A 84 -25.49 1.27 13.86
N THR A 85 -26.31 0.26 13.53
CA THR A 85 -25.84 -1.06 13.09
C THR A 85 -25.01 -0.89 11.82
N GLN A 86 -23.72 -0.68 12.03
CA GLN A 86 -22.77 -0.46 10.95
C GLN A 86 -22.66 -1.78 10.19
N ASN A 87 -22.90 -1.74 8.89
CA ASN A 87 -22.82 -2.91 8.05
C ASN A 87 -21.35 -3.30 7.84
N LEU A 88 -20.79 -4.15 8.71
CA LEU A 88 -19.41 -4.67 8.62
C LEU A 88 -19.27 -5.76 7.56
N PHE A 89 -20.36 -6.19 6.92
CA PHE A 89 -20.35 -7.27 5.95
C PHE A 89 -19.34 -7.08 4.81
N PRO A 90 -19.20 -5.87 4.17
CA PRO A 90 -18.22 -5.67 3.11
C PRO A 90 -16.78 -5.90 3.57
N ILE A 91 -16.45 -5.50 4.81
CA ILE A 91 -15.13 -5.67 5.41
C ILE A 91 -14.85 -7.16 5.67
N GLN A 92 -15.81 -7.86 6.30
CA GLN A 92 -15.71 -9.28 6.59
C GLN A 92 -15.61 -10.12 5.31
N TYR A 93 -16.42 -9.79 4.31
CA TYR A 93 -16.37 -10.44 3.00
C TYR A 93 -15.00 -10.27 2.34
N SER A 94 -14.50 -9.04 2.27
CA SER A 94 -13.19 -8.75 1.66
C SER A 94 -12.06 -9.49 2.38
N HIS A 95 -12.04 -9.46 3.71
CA HIS A 95 -11.07 -10.20 4.50
C HIS A 95 -11.13 -11.71 4.25
N ALA A 96 -12.31 -12.30 4.31
CA ALA A 96 -12.50 -13.73 4.06
C ALA A 96 -12.05 -14.11 2.62
N ARG A 97 -12.33 -13.22 1.65
CA ARG A 97 -11.92 -13.42 0.27
C ARG A 97 -10.41 -13.34 0.10
N CYS A 98 -9.73 -12.36 0.69
CA CYS A 98 -8.27 -12.28 0.71
C CYS A 98 -7.66 -13.56 1.27
N CYS A 99 -8.11 -14.01 2.44
CA CYS A 99 -7.63 -15.26 3.05
C CYS A 99 -7.82 -16.48 2.13
N SER A 100 -8.97 -16.56 1.46
CA SER A 100 -9.26 -17.66 0.51
C SER A 100 -8.32 -17.61 -0.70
N LEU A 101 -8.07 -16.43 -1.27
CA LEU A 101 -7.18 -16.24 -2.42
C LEU A 101 -5.74 -16.59 -2.07
N LEU A 102 -5.24 -16.17 -0.91
CA LEU A 102 -3.89 -16.49 -0.43
C LEU A 102 -3.71 -18.00 -0.25
N ARG A 103 -4.64 -18.68 0.43
CA ARG A 103 -4.60 -20.14 0.58
C ARG A 103 -4.64 -20.89 -0.76
N MET A 104 -5.45 -20.39 -1.70
CA MET A 104 -5.51 -20.95 -3.05
C MET A 104 -4.18 -20.73 -3.80
N GLY A 105 -3.58 -19.54 -3.66
CA GLY A 105 -2.28 -19.21 -4.24
C GLY A 105 -1.14 -20.09 -3.70
N GLU A 106 -1.15 -20.39 -2.39
CA GLU A 106 -0.21 -21.30 -1.76
C GLU A 106 -0.40 -22.73 -2.25
N ARG A 107 -1.63 -23.26 -2.23
CA ARG A 107 -1.97 -24.59 -2.75
C ARG A 107 -1.56 -24.76 -4.21
N ASP A 108 -1.71 -23.72 -5.00
CA ASP A 108 -1.39 -23.72 -6.44
C ASP A 108 0.08 -23.37 -6.72
N HIS A 109 0.92 -23.28 -5.67
CA HIS A 109 2.35 -22.94 -5.73
C HIS A 109 2.66 -21.61 -6.44
N LEU A 110 1.73 -20.67 -6.40
CA LEU A 110 1.97 -19.30 -6.91
C LEU A 110 2.77 -18.45 -5.93
N ILE A 111 2.52 -18.62 -4.65
CA ILE A 111 3.22 -17.95 -3.54
C ILE A 111 3.57 -18.95 -2.46
N PHE A 112 4.53 -18.58 -1.62
CA PHE A 112 4.82 -19.28 -0.39
C PHE A 112 4.47 -18.36 0.77
N LEU A 113 3.71 -18.88 1.74
CA LEU A 113 3.30 -18.16 2.92
C LEU A 113 3.99 -18.76 4.14
N SER A 114 4.57 -17.91 4.97
CA SER A 114 5.07 -18.32 6.27
C SER A 114 4.12 -17.83 7.35
N PRO A 115 3.61 -18.72 8.22
CA PRO A 115 2.76 -18.32 9.32
C PRO A 115 3.58 -17.56 10.38
N ILE A 116 3.03 -16.47 10.90
CA ILE A 116 3.54 -15.87 12.13
C ILE A 116 2.86 -16.61 13.28
N THR A 117 3.64 -17.43 14.00
CA THR A 117 3.18 -18.07 15.23
C THR A 117 3.21 -17.04 16.36
N SER A 118 2.09 -16.40 16.62
CA SER A 118 1.88 -15.57 17.79
C SER A 118 0.69 -16.13 18.56
N GLU A 119 0.84 -16.36 19.85
CA GLU A 119 -0.21 -16.91 20.73
C GLU A 119 -1.51 -16.08 20.73
N ASN A 120 -1.49 -14.85 20.23
CA ASN A 120 -2.59 -13.91 20.32
C ASN A 120 -3.22 -13.49 19.00
N TYR A 121 -2.74 -13.98 17.85
CA TYR A 121 -3.27 -13.59 16.55
C TYR A 121 -3.57 -14.81 15.68
N SER A 122 -4.80 -14.90 15.20
CA SER A 122 -5.21 -15.89 14.22
C SER A 122 -4.48 -15.65 12.90
N GLN A 123 -3.55 -16.54 12.57
CA GLN A 123 -2.93 -16.74 11.25
C GLN A 123 -2.65 -15.46 10.45
N ILE A 124 -1.61 -14.72 10.83
CA ILE A 124 -1.00 -13.71 9.97
C ILE A 124 0.05 -14.42 9.10
N TRP A 125 0.06 -14.13 7.81
CA TRP A 125 1.05 -14.66 6.88
C TRP A 125 1.96 -13.55 6.36
N PHE A 126 3.17 -13.91 6.02
CA PHE A 126 4.08 -13.05 5.28
C PHE A 126 4.75 -13.86 4.15
N ILE A 127 5.26 -13.17 3.15
CA ILE A 127 6.04 -13.79 2.08
C ILE A 127 7.51 -13.78 2.51
N PRO A 128 8.13 -14.96 2.72
CA PRO A 128 9.51 -15.01 3.18
C PRO A 128 10.48 -14.45 2.15
N THR A 129 11.60 -13.93 2.61
CA THR A 129 12.70 -13.50 1.75
C THR A 129 13.54 -14.71 1.27
N PRO A 130 13.99 -14.69 0.00
CA PRO A 130 13.82 -13.63 -0.98
C PRO A 130 12.38 -13.55 -1.50
N ASN A 131 11.84 -12.33 -1.60
CA ASN A 131 10.51 -12.11 -2.11
C ASN A 131 10.42 -12.58 -3.57
N THR A 132 9.52 -13.51 -3.83
CA THR A 132 9.37 -14.14 -5.15
C THR A 132 8.30 -13.48 -6.01
N ILE A 133 7.69 -12.39 -5.54
CA ILE A 133 6.66 -11.68 -6.30
C ILE A 133 7.31 -10.86 -7.43
N PRO A 134 6.99 -11.12 -8.69
CA PRO A 134 7.56 -10.42 -9.83
C PRO A 134 6.81 -9.10 -10.08
N TRP A 135 7.08 -8.08 -9.29
CA TRP A 135 6.42 -6.79 -9.43
C TRP A 135 6.70 -6.10 -10.75
N GLN A 136 7.86 -6.35 -11.36
CA GLN A 136 8.33 -5.68 -12.57
C GLN A 136 8.47 -6.64 -13.75
N LYS A 137 8.29 -6.07 -14.95
CA LYS A 137 8.68 -6.67 -16.23
C LYS A 137 10.18 -6.55 -16.44
N SER A 138 10.71 -7.22 -17.46
CA SER A 138 12.14 -7.14 -17.85
C SER A 138 12.58 -5.74 -18.28
N ASN A 139 11.66 -4.89 -18.72
CA ASN A 139 11.92 -3.50 -19.10
C ASN A 139 11.85 -2.51 -17.91
N GLY A 140 11.70 -3.01 -16.68
CA GLY A 140 11.61 -2.19 -15.46
C GLY A 140 10.23 -1.63 -15.14
N GLN A 141 9.25 -1.74 -16.04
CA GLN A 141 7.88 -1.32 -15.78
C GLN A 141 7.18 -2.30 -14.83
N LEU A 142 6.16 -1.82 -14.10
CA LEU A 142 5.31 -2.70 -13.29
C LEU A 142 4.58 -3.74 -14.16
N GLN A 143 4.27 -4.90 -13.57
CA GLN A 143 3.46 -5.94 -14.23
C GLN A 143 2.03 -5.47 -14.48
N PHE A 144 1.54 -4.53 -13.70
CA PHE A 144 0.17 -4.06 -13.69
C PHE A 144 -0.20 -3.35 -14.98
N LEU A 145 -1.47 -3.54 -15.41
CA LEU A 145 -2.00 -3.03 -16.67
C LEU A 145 -3.36 -2.35 -16.50
N HIS A 146 -4.08 -2.68 -15.43
CA HIS A 146 -5.44 -2.24 -15.20
C HIS A 146 -5.51 -1.13 -14.16
N HIS A 147 -6.38 -0.14 -14.37
CA HIS A 147 -6.56 0.99 -13.45
C HIS A 147 -6.86 0.55 -12.01
N ALA A 148 -7.71 -0.45 -11.82
CA ALA A 148 -8.06 -0.95 -10.48
C ALA A 148 -6.88 -1.55 -9.70
N GLU A 149 -5.80 -1.97 -10.36
CA GLU A 149 -4.56 -2.40 -9.70
C GLU A 149 -3.86 -1.19 -9.06
N TYR A 150 -3.78 -0.09 -9.80
CA TYR A 150 -3.19 1.16 -9.32
C TYR A 150 -4.05 1.85 -8.26
N GLU A 151 -5.38 1.78 -8.38
CA GLU A 151 -6.30 2.28 -7.35
C GLU A 151 -6.12 1.54 -6.02
N LEU A 152 -5.98 0.21 -6.05
CA LEU A 152 -5.71 -0.55 -4.83
C LEU A 152 -4.36 -0.19 -4.22
N ILE A 153 -3.30 -0.05 -5.04
CA ILE A 153 -1.98 0.39 -4.58
C ILE A 153 -2.05 1.78 -3.93
N ALA A 154 -2.74 2.71 -4.57
CA ALA A 154 -2.93 4.07 -4.06
C ALA A 154 -3.72 4.08 -2.74
N GLU A 155 -4.75 3.24 -2.63
CA GLU A 155 -5.54 3.13 -1.39
C GLU A 155 -4.71 2.53 -0.25
N ILE A 156 -3.90 1.50 -0.51
CA ILE A 156 -2.97 0.95 0.50
C ILE A 156 -2.01 2.05 0.98
N ALA A 157 -1.45 2.84 0.06
CA ALA A 157 -0.56 3.93 0.41
C ALA A 157 -1.27 5.00 1.25
N SER A 158 -2.49 5.40 0.85
CA SER A 158 -3.31 6.37 1.58
C SER A 158 -3.67 5.92 2.98
N VAL A 159 -3.99 4.65 3.15
CA VAL A 159 -4.28 4.04 4.45
C VAL A 159 -3.05 4.07 5.36
N LEU A 160 -1.89 3.70 4.84
CA LEU A 160 -0.65 3.71 5.63
C LEU A 160 -0.24 5.14 6.01
N ASP A 161 -0.36 6.09 5.09
CA ASP A 161 -0.09 7.50 5.37
C ASP A 161 -1.05 8.07 6.44
N TYR A 162 -2.34 7.77 6.30
CA TYR A 162 -3.34 8.16 7.31
C TYR A 162 -3.00 7.61 8.70
N ILE A 163 -2.67 6.32 8.79
CA ILE A 163 -2.29 5.67 10.04
C ILE A 163 -1.05 6.37 10.63
N TYR A 164 -0.02 6.61 9.83
CA TYR A 164 1.20 7.29 10.26
C TYR A 164 0.93 8.71 10.76
N CYS A 165 0.15 9.50 10.02
CA CYS A 165 -0.22 10.86 10.39
C CYS A 165 -1.03 10.92 11.69
N VAL A 166 -1.96 9.97 11.89
CA VAL A 166 -2.77 9.90 13.09
C VAL A 166 -1.91 9.54 14.30
N PHE A 167 -0.98 8.60 14.18
CA PHE A 167 -0.03 8.29 15.26
C PHE A 167 0.81 9.51 15.65
N SER A 168 1.30 10.26 14.68
CA SER A 168 2.09 11.47 14.91
C SER A 168 1.28 12.57 15.61
N THR A 169 -0.01 12.66 15.37
CA THR A 169 -0.91 13.69 15.92
C THR A 169 -1.70 13.24 17.16
N LYS A 170 -1.55 11.97 17.59
CA LYS A 170 -2.30 11.34 18.71
C LYS A 170 -3.82 11.45 18.58
N LYS A 171 -4.35 11.52 17.38
CA LYS A 171 -5.80 11.51 17.10
C LYS A 171 -6.33 10.07 17.11
N PRO A 172 -7.61 9.85 17.43
CA PRO A 172 -8.21 8.53 17.34
C PRO A 172 -8.31 8.07 15.88
N ILE A 173 -7.96 6.81 15.60
CA ILE A 173 -8.11 6.21 14.27
C ILE A 173 -9.53 5.69 14.11
N SER A 174 -10.18 6.06 13.01
CA SER A 174 -11.44 5.44 12.60
C SER A 174 -11.16 4.17 11.79
N TRP A 175 -10.89 3.07 12.49
CA TRP A 175 -10.55 1.78 11.88
C TRP A 175 -11.61 1.27 10.91
N GLU A 176 -12.87 1.55 11.20
CA GLU A 176 -13.97 1.16 10.32
C GLU A 176 -13.91 1.89 8.96
N LYS A 177 -13.69 3.20 8.96
CA LYS A 177 -13.53 3.97 7.71
C LYS A 177 -12.36 3.46 6.89
N VAL A 178 -11.23 3.21 7.54
CA VAL A 178 -10.02 2.66 6.92
C VAL A 178 -10.30 1.28 6.31
N ALA A 179 -10.92 0.39 7.07
CA ALA A 179 -11.21 -0.96 6.59
C ALA A 179 -12.27 -0.95 5.46
N ASN A 180 -13.23 -0.04 5.53
CA ASN A 180 -14.27 0.07 4.49
C ASN A 180 -13.69 0.61 3.17
N SER A 181 -12.88 1.67 3.20
CA SER A 181 -12.25 2.22 1.98
C SER A 181 -11.35 1.18 1.31
N LEU A 182 -10.50 0.49 2.08
CA LEU A 182 -9.66 -0.58 1.57
C LEU A 182 -10.49 -1.75 1.02
N SER A 183 -11.60 -2.10 1.67
CA SER A 183 -12.50 -3.16 1.19
C SER A 183 -13.13 -2.81 -0.15
N ILE A 184 -13.54 -1.57 -0.36
CA ILE A 184 -14.11 -1.09 -1.63
C ILE A 184 -13.05 -1.18 -2.74
N ALA A 185 -11.85 -0.68 -2.50
CA ALA A 185 -10.76 -0.74 -3.48
C ALA A 185 -10.40 -2.20 -3.82
N PHE A 186 -10.31 -3.07 -2.81
CA PHE A 186 -10.08 -4.50 -3.02
C PHE A 186 -11.19 -5.17 -3.83
N GLN A 187 -12.47 -4.90 -3.55
CA GLN A 187 -13.58 -5.48 -4.30
C GLN A 187 -13.57 -5.04 -5.77
N THR A 188 -13.27 -3.76 -6.05
CA THR A 188 -13.10 -3.25 -7.41
C THR A 188 -11.97 -3.99 -8.13
N PHE A 189 -10.81 -4.09 -7.49
CA PHE A 189 -9.68 -4.85 -8.00
C PHE A 189 -10.03 -6.32 -8.26
N TYR A 190 -10.64 -6.98 -7.29
CA TYR A 190 -11.01 -8.39 -7.39
C TYR A 190 -11.98 -8.69 -8.54
N CYS A 191 -12.95 -7.80 -8.77
CA CYS A 191 -13.90 -7.96 -9.86
C CYS A 191 -13.29 -7.73 -11.25
N GLN A 192 -12.32 -6.81 -11.36
CA GLN A 192 -11.80 -6.37 -12.66
C GLN A 192 -10.46 -7.00 -13.04
N CYS A 193 -9.73 -7.53 -12.06
CA CYS A 193 -8.38 -8.04 -12.22
C CYS A 193 -8.28 -9.54 -11.88
N PRO A 194 -8.69 -10.44 -12.79
CA PRO A 194 -8.63 -11.88 -12.53
C PRO A 194 -7.19 -12.34 -12.28
N ILE A 195 -7.02 -13.23 -11.30
CA ILE A 195 -5.73 -13.85 -10.93
C ILE A 195 -5.63 -15.24 -11.59
N TRP A 196 -6.73 -15.98 -11.64
CA TRP A 196 -6.80 -17.31 -12.20
C TRP A 196 -7.37 -17.34 -13.64
N GLY A 197 -7.53 -18.53 -14.17
CA GLY A 197 -8.00 -18.75 -15.52
C GLY A 197 -6.97 -18.40 -16.59
N LYS A 198 -7.38 -17.69 -17.60
CA LYS A 198 -6.55 -17.31 -18.75
C LYS A 198 -5.28 -16.54 -18.38
N VAL A 199 -5.39 -15.62 -17.43
CA VAL A 199 -4.28 -14.78 -16.95
C VAL A 199 -3.17 -15.63 -16.32
N ARG A 200 -3.53 -16.68 -15.58
CA ARG A 200 -2.54 -17.58 -14.98
C ARG A 200 -1.72 -18.33 -16.04
N VAL A 201 -2.35 -18.68 -17.16
CA VAL A 201 -1.72 -19.44 -18.24
C VAL A 201 -0.89 -18.53 -19.15
N GLU A 202 -1.47 -17.43 -19.60
CA GLU A 202 -0.84 -16.55 -20.60
C GLU A 202 0.14 -15.53 -20.00
N THR A 203 -0.14 -15.07 -18.77
CA THR A 203 0.63 -14.03 -18.08
C THR A 203 0.87 -14.40 -16.61
N PRO A 204 1.59 -15.51 -16.32
CA PRO A 204 1.74 -16.02 -14.95
C PRO A 204 2.43 -15.03 -14.00
N LYS A 205 3.31 -14.18 -14.51
CA LYS A 205 3.96 -13.13 -13.70
C LYS A 205 2.95 -12.08 -13.24
N LEU A 206 2.02 -11.67 -14.12
CA LEU A 206 0.94 -10.76 -13.76
C LEU A 206 -0.01 -11.39 -12.73
N ALA A 207 -0.41 -12.65 -12.93
CA ALA A 207 -1.24 -13.37 -11.98
C ALA A 207 -0.60 -13.40 -10.57
N LYS A 208 0.71 -13.68 -10.52
CA LYS A 208 1.47 -13.70 -9.27
C LYS A 208 1.61 -12.31 -8.64
N ALA A 209 1.85 -11.26 -9.44
CA ALA A 209 1.89 -9.89 -8.95
C ALA A 209 0.53 -9.43 -8.40
N ARG A 210 -0.58 -9.76 -9.07
CA ARG A 210 -1.95 -9.52 -8.57
C ARG A 210 -2.22 -10.21 -7.23
N LEU A 211 -1.77 -11.46 -7.10
CA LEU A 211 -1.91 -12.18 -5.83
C LEU A 211 -1.06 -11.55 -4.71
N GLY A 212 0.05 -10.92 -5.05
CA GLY A 212 0.86 -10.16 -4.10
C GLY A 212 0.20 -8.89 -3.58
N LEU A 213 -0.83 -8.36 -4.27
CA LEU A 213 -1.62 -7.20 -3.80
C LEU A 213 -2.73 -7.62 -2.82
N VAL A 214 -3.05 -8.89 -2.72
CA VAL A 214 -4.06 -9.47 -1.82
C VAL A 214 -3.53 -9.63 -0.42
#